data_718ec8f6b86543d02ad4a07a43825238
#
_entry.id   718ec8f6b86543d02ad4a07a43825238
#
_cell.length_a   1.000
_cell.length_b   1.000
_cell.length_c   1.000
_cell.angle_alpha   90.00
_cell.angle_beta   90.00
_cell.angle_gamma   90.00
#
_symmetry.space_group_name_H-M   'P 1'
#
loop_
_entity.id
_entity.type
_entity.pdbx_description
1 polymer ?
#
loop_
_entity_poly.entity_id
_entity_poly.type
_entity_poly.pdbx_seq_one_letter_code
_entity_poly.pdbx_strand_id
1 'polypeptide(L)'
;MSIYTHSYSVILDDMDLNGYRLRPISAIKYMQDAFARFSATKHMAAYDLFPKNLYWVIAELNMEFTAVLPFWSQQIKVEIWISELTALKIYTDFRLYYDNTIFAQGNGCWFILDQNTHRPVRTDIVAEKFDICNERAMGEHSKFNIEKPVVKISSLQHTINLSDIDFNSHVNNKSYITVAEATMAEDFKKKNMLRSIRISFKRETFLGDTIACATSSTAVEDTYIHHLAKDDAAVCDIQTTWEKRGKEESILDWSIRDSNP
;
A
#
# COMPACT_ATOMS: atom_id res chain seq x y z
N MET A 1 -7.68 -19.91 -14.50
CA MET A 1 -7.57 -18.56 -13.89
C MET A 1 -6.64 -18.67 -12.72
N SER A 2 -5.52 -17.98 -12.69
CA SER A 2 -4.62 -18.12 -11.57
C SER A 2 -4.71 -16.91 -10.63
N ILE A 3 -5.65 -16.96 -9.71
CA ILE A 3 -5.64 -16.12 -8.52
C ILE A 3 -4.68 -16.81 -7.53
N TYR A 4 -3.61 -16.13 -7.18
CA TYR A 4 -2.70 -16.59 -6.13
C TYR A 4 -3.28 -16.27 -4.76
N THR A 5 -3.19 -17.24 -3.86
CA THR A 5 -3.70 -17.12 -2.49
C THR A 5 -2.61 -17.45 -1.50
N HIS A 6 -2.47 -16.60 -0.47
CA HIS A 6 -1.59 -16.86 0.67
C HIS A 6 -2.25 -16.42 1.98
N SER A 7 -1.96 -17.14 3.06
CA SER A 7 -2.47 -16.82 4.40
C SER A 7 -1.36 -16.32 5.31
N TYR A 8 -1.68 -15.35 6.16
CA TYR A 8 -0.76 -14.76 7.12
C TYR A 8 -1.39 -14.71 8.50
N SER A 9 -0.57 -14.78 9.54
CA SER A 9 -0.97 -14.37 10.89
C SER A 9 -0.66 -12.90 11.11
N VAL A 10 -1.61 -12.13 11.62
CA VAL A 10 -1.37 -10.72 12.00
C VAL A 10 -0.38 -10.68 13.15
N ILE A 11 0.71 -9.94 12.99
CA ILE A 11 1.77 -9.80 14.01
C ILE A 11 1.61 -8.52 14.82
N LEU A 12 2.23 -8.47 16.02
CA LEU A 12 2.12 -7.34 16.94
C LEU A 12 2.55 -6.00 16.31
N ASP A 13 3.62 -5.99 15.53
CA ASP A 13 4.14 -4.78 14.89
C ASP A 13 3.17 -4.16 13.87
N ASP A 14 2.18 -4.89 13.45
CA ASP A 14 1.18 -4.44 12.47
C ASP A 14 -0.09 -3.87 13.12
N MET A 15 -0.12 -3.80 14.46
CA MET A 15 -1.30 -3.36 15.21
C MET A 15 -1.40 -1.85 15.36
N ASP A 16 -2.62 -1.34 15.30
CA ASP A 16 -2.95 0.05 15.65
C ASP A 16 -2.92 0.21 17.19
N LEU A 17 -2.23 1.23 17.66
CA LEU A 17 -2.13 1.56 19.09
C LEU A 17 -3.49 1.95 19.69
N ASN A 18 -4.43 2.43 18.88
CA ASN A 18 -5.71 2.98 19.32
C ASN A 18 -6.87 1.95 19.37
N GLY A 19 -6.68 0.75 18.82
CA GLY A 19 -7.79 -0.21 18.70
C GLY A 19 -7.36 -1.65 18.73
N TYR A 20 -6.07 -1.96 18.90
CA TYR A 20 -5.53 -3.33 18.89
C TYR A 20 -5.90 -4.13 17.63
N ARG A 21 -6.25 -3.43 16.55
CA ARG A 21 -6.57 -4.01 15.26
C ARG A 21 -5.42 -3.77 14.28
N LEU A 22 -5.41 -4.51 13.19
CA LEU A 22 -4.46 -4.30 12.10
C LEU A 22 -4.50 -2.84 11.64
N ARG A 23 -3.34 -2.19 11.54
CA ARG A 23 -3.25 -0.88 10.88
C ARG A 23 -3.58 -1.02 9.40
N PRO A 24 -4.46 -0.17 8.83
CA PRO A 24 -4.74 -0.22 7.39
C PRO A 24 -3.49 -0.25 6.52
N ILE A 25 -2.48 0.56 6.87
CA ILE A 25 -1.18 0.60 6.18
C ILE A 25 -0.46 -0.74 6.17
N SER A 26 -0.57 -1.54 7.23
CA SER A 26 0.05 -2.86 7.29
C SER A 26 -0.58 -3.86 6.30
N ALA A 27 -1.82 -3.63 5.86
CA ALA A 27 -2.45 -4.42 4.80
C ALA A 27 -1.68 -4.33 3.47
N ILE A 28 -1.08 -3.16 3.19
CA ILE A 28 -0.23 -2.94 1.99
C ILE A 28 1.00 -3.86 2.04
N LYS A 29 1.63 -4.03 3.20
CA LYS A 29 2.76 -4.94 3.40
C LYS A 29 2.39 -6.38 3.05
N TYR A 30 1.24 -6.86 3.52
CA TYR A 30 0.76 -8.22 3.21
C TYR A 30 0.45 -8.40 1.72
N MET A 31 -0.13 -7.39 1.08
CA MET A 31 -0.37 -7.40 -0.37
C MET A 31 0.95 -7.46 -1.16
N GLN A 32 1.95 -6.64 -0.80
CA GLN A 32 3.25 -6.62 -1.46
C GLN A 32 4.01 -7.95 -1.29
N ASP A 33 3.99 -8.54 -0.09
CA ASP A 33 4.59 -9.86 0.15
C ASP A 33 3.86 -10.96 -0.64
N ALA A 34 2.52 -10.92 -0.72
CA ALA A 34 1.75 -11.84 -1.54
C ALA A 34 2.10 -11.73 -3.03
N PHE A 35 2.30 -10.51 -3.55
CA PHE A 35 2.78 -10.30 -4.92
C PHE A 35 4.19 -10.87 -5.14
N ALA A 36 5.10 -10.65 -4.21
CA ALA A 36 6.45 -11.20 -4.28
C ALA A 36 6.44 -12.74 -4.28
N ARG A 37 5.62 -13.37 -3.43
CA ARG A 37 5.43 -14.82 -3.41
C ARG A 37 4.79 -15.34 -4.69
N PHE A 38 3.76 -14.67 -5.20
CA PHE A 38 3.13 -14.99 -6.47
C PHE A 38 4.17 -14.96 -7.61
N SER A 39 4.97 -13.91 -7.67
CA SER A 39 6.05 -13.76 -8.64
C SER A 39 7.09 -14.88 -8.52
N ALA A 40 7.42 -15.30 -7.30
CA ALA A 40 8.34 -16.41 -7.04
C ALA A 40 7.82 -17.74 -7.63
N THR A 41 6.50 -18.02 -7.55
CA THR A 41 5.92 -19.24 -8.17
C THR A 41 6.07 -19.28 -9.68
N LYS A 42 6.36 -18.15 -10.31
CA LYS A 42 6.51 -17.96 -11.75
C LYS A 42 7.97 -17.72 -12.18
N HIS A 43 8.93 -17.86 -11.27
CA HIS A 43 10.34 -17.50 -11.49
C HIS A 43 10.51 -16.06 -11.98
N MET A 44 9.78 -15.14 -11.35
CA MET A 44 9.77 -13.69 -11.61
C MET A 44 9.94 -12.87 -10.31
N ALA A 45 10.43 -13.49 -9.24
CA ALA A 45 10.77 -12.75 -8.01
C ALA A 45 12.00 -11.85 -8.23
N ALA A 46 12.28 -10.98 -7.27
CA ALA A 46 13.42 -10.07 -7.34
C ALA A 46 14.74 -10.81 -7.61
N TYR A 47 14.99 -11.92 -6.92
CA TYR A 47 16.20 -12.75 -7.11
C TYR A 47 16.27 -13.46 -8.48
N ASP A 48 15.14 -13.64 -9.17
CA ASP A 48 15.09 -14.20 -10.54
C ASP A 48 15.35 -13.12 -11.61
N LEU A 49 14.95 -11.88 -11.33
CA LEU A 49 15.05 -10.74 -12.24
C LEU A 49 16.40 -10.02 -12.12
N PHE A 50 16.92 -9.89 -10.90
CA PHE A 50 18.16 -9.16 -10.62
C PHE A 50 19.36 -9.63 -11.49
N PRO A 51 19.60 -10.96 -11.68
CA PRO A 51 20.66 -11.45 -12.57
C PRO A 51 20.46 -11.09 -14.06
N LYS A 52 19.26 -10.68 -14.43
CA LYS A 52 18.90 -10.22 -15.77
C LYS A 52 18.93 -8.68 -15.91
N ASN A 53 19.42 -7.99 -14.91
CA ASN A 53 19.38 -6.53 -14.79
C ASN A 53 17.94 -5.97 -14.82
N LEU A 54 16.99 -6.66 -14.23
CA LEU A 54 15.58 -6.26 -14.19
C LEU A 54 15.09 -6.21 -12.74
N TYR A 55 14.11 -5.32 -12.47
CA TYR A 55 13.46 -5.26 -11.17
C TYR A 55 12.02 -4.76 -11.27
N TRP A 56 11.20 -5.15 -10.29
CA TRP A 56 9.82 -4.70 -10.15
C TRP A 56 9.75 -3.31 -9.51
N VAL A 57 8.87 -2.46 -10.05
CA VAL A 57 8.52 -1.17 -9.45
C VAL A 57 7.00 -1.04 -9.43
N ILE A 58 6.45 -0.71 -8.27
CA ILE A 58 5.06 -0.27 -8.17
C ILE A 58 5.01 1.25 -8.42
N ALA A 59 4.20 1.69 -9.35
CA ALA A 59 4.02 3.10 -9.68
C ALA A 59 2.76 3.69 -9.06
N GLU A 60 1.71 2.88 -8.96
CA GLU A 60 0.42 3.31 -8.44
C GLU A 60 -0.18 2.19 -7.56
N LEU A 61 -0.78 2.59 -6.46
CA LEU A 61 -1.54 1.71 -5.57
C LEU A 61 -2.85 2.38 -5.18
N ASN A 62 -3.94 1.64 -5.26
CA ASN A 62 -5.24 2.04 -4.76
C ASN A 62 -5.78 0.93 -3.84
N MET A 63 -6.17 1.28 -2.62
CA MET A 63 -6.70 0.32 -1.65
C MET A 63 -7.84 0.96 -0.88
N GLU A 64 -8.92 0.21 -0.70
CA GLU A 64 -10.08 0.55 0.12
C GLU A 64 -10.18 -0.41 1.29
N PHE A 65 -10.64 0.10 2.43
CA PHE A 65 -10.80 -0.65 3.67
C PHE A 65 -12.27 -0.67 4.09
N THR A 66 -12.72 -1.81 4.60
CA THR A 66 -14.03 -1.95 5.24
C THR A 66 -13.90 -1.66 6.74
N ALA A 67 -15.00 -1.66 7.47
CA ALA A 67 -15.03 -1.34 8.89
C ALA A 67 -14.29 -2.36 9.77
N VAL A 68 -14.30 -3.64 9.41
CA VAL A 68 -13.81 -4.72 10.27
C VAL A 68 -12.38 -5.10 9.91
N LEU A 69 -11.43 -4.70 10.75
CA LEU A 69 -10.02 -5.08 10.62
C LEU A 69 -9.69 -6.21 11.61
N PRO A 70 -8.83 -7.17 11.24
CA PRO A 70 -8.45 -8.29 12.10
C PRO A 70 -7.62 -7.85 13.31
N PHE A 71 -7.60 -8.71 14.34
CA PHE A 71 -6.76 -8.54 15.53
C PHE A 71 -5.42 -9.29 15.40
N TRP A 72 -4.54 -9.06 16.35
CA TRP A 72 -3.33 -9.84 16.55
C TRP A 72 -3.61 -11.35 16.58
N SER A 73 -2.70 -12.11 16.00
CA SER A 73 -2.72 -13.57 15.82
C SER A 73 -3.83 -14.12 14.91
N GLN A 74 -4.81 -13.33 14.53
CA GLN A 74 -5.84 -13.80 13.60
C GLN A 74 -5.26 -14.06 12.21
N GLN A 75 -5.84 -15.05 11.53
CA GLN A 75 -5.45 -15.41 10.19
C GLN A 75 -6.15 -14.51 9.18
N ILE A 76 -5.36 -13.99 8.24
CA ILE A 76 -5.87 -13.28 7.06
C ILE A 76 -5.50 -14.06 5.81
N LYS A 77 -6.34 -13.99 4.80
CA LYS A 77 -6.09 -14.54 3.47
C LYS A 77 -5.93 -13.39 2.49
N VAL A 78 -4.89 -13.42 1.69
CA VAL A 78 -4.66 -12.48 0.57
C VAL A 78 -4.84 -13.23 -0.74
N GLU A 79 -5.68 -12.71 -1.60
CA GLU A 79 -5.81 -13.10 -3.00
C GLU A 79 -5.23 -12.00 -3.86
N ILE A 80 -4.39 -12.36 -4.85
CA ILE A 80 -3.79 -11.43 -5.79
C ILE A 80 -3.65 -12.07 -7.16
N TRP A 81 -3.87 -11.30 -8.21
CA TRP A 81 -3.77 -11.75 -9.60
C TRP A 81 -3.34 -10.63 -10.52
N ILE A 82 -2.79 -10.99 -11.69
CA ILE A 82 -2.60 -10.03 -12.77
C ILE A 82 -3.91 -9.92 -13.54
N SER A 83 -4.44 -8.72 -13.61
CA SER A 83 -5.77 -8.45 -14.17
C SER A 83 -5.74 -7.84 -15.55
N GLU A 84 -4.61 -7.18 -15.91
CA GLU A 84 -4.44 -6.57 -17.23
C GLU A 84 -2.95 -6.36 -17.56
N LEU A 85 -2.59 -6.48 -18.81
CA LEU A 85 -1.28 -6.11 -19.35
C LEU A 85 -1.46 -5.12 -20.50
N THR A 86 -0.66 -4.06 -20.49
CA THR A 86 -0.43 -3.21 -21.66
C THR A 86 1.00 -3.45 -22.17
N ALA A 87 1.45 -2.68 -23.14
CA ALA A 87 2.82 -2.81 -23.67
C ALA A 87 3.91 -2.68 -22.60
N LEU A 88 3.67 -1.87 -21.54
CA LEU A 88 4.65 -1.57 -20.50
C LEU A 88 4.11 -1.71 -19.07
N LYS A 89 2.79 -1.63 -18.86
CA LYS A 89 2.16 -1.64 -17.53
C LYS A 89 1.58 -3.01 -17.21
N ILE A 90 1.75 -3.42 -15.97
CA ILE A 90 1.19 -4.62 -15.39
C ILE A 90 0.21 -4.19 -14.30
N TYR A 91 -1.06 -4.54 -14.45
CA TYR A 91 -2.06 -4.27 -13.43
C TYR A 91 -2.35 -5.52 -12.62
N THR A 92 -2.38 -5.35 -11.31
CA THR A 92 -2.80 -6.38 -10.37
C THR A 92 -4.04 -5.94 -9.63
N ASP A 93 -4.91 -6.87 -9.33
CA ASP A 93 -6.00 -6.71 -8.39
C ASP A 93 -5.78 -7.63 -7.19
N PHE A 94 -6.31 -7.25 -6.03
CA PHE A 94 -6.14 -8.02 -4.81
C PHE A 94 -7.31 -7.83 -3.84
N ARG A 95 -7.53 -8.86 -3.00
CA ARG A 95 -8.48 -8.85 -1.88
C ARG A 95 -7.82 -9.44 -0.65
N LEU A 96 -8.09 -8.84 0.49
CA LEU A 96 -7.67 -9.32 1.80
C LEU A 96 -8.91 -9.71 2.60
N TYR A 97 -8.91 -10.93 3.11
CA TYR A 97 -10.03 -11.50 3.84
C TYR A 97 -9.66 -11.76 5.29
N TYR A 98 -10.61 -11.51 6.15
CA TYR A 98 -10.65 -11.98 7.52
C TYR A 98 -12.04 -12.64 7.76
N ASP A 99 -12.06 -13.84 8.30
CA ASP A 99 -13.30 -14.62 8.55
C ASP A 99 -14.24 -14.64 7.31
N ASN A 100 -13.67 -14.94 6.13
CA ASN A 100 -14.35 -14.94 4.83
C ASN A 100 -14.94 -13.59 4.37
N THR A 101 -14.74 -12.52 5.12
CA THR A 101 -15.18 -11.17 4.77
C THR A 101 -14.02 -10.36 4.22
N ILE A 102 -14.24 -9.65 3.11
CA ILE A 102 -13.24 -8.73 2.55
C ILE A 102 -13.12 -7.55 3.51
N PHE A 103 -11.93 -7.33 4.09
CA PHE A 103 -11.64 -6.15 4.90
C PHE A 103 -10.79 -5.12 4.17
N ALA A 104 -10.12 -5.51 3.10
CA ALA A 104 -9.43 -4.60 2.19
C ALA A 104 -9.43 -5.15 0.78
N GLN A 105 -9.49 -4.28 -0.22
CA GLN A 105 -9.38 -4.62 -1.63
C GLN A 105 -8.74 -3.47 -2.41
N GLY A 106 -8.19 -3.79 -3.58
CA GLY A 106 -7.53 -2.76 -4.34
C GLY A 106 -6.92 -3.24 -5.64
N ASN A 107 -6.16 -2.33 -6.24
CA ASN A 107 -5.39 -2.59 -7.45
C ASN A 107 -4.06 -1.84 -7.41
N GLY A 108 -3.10 -2.31 -8.20
CA GLY A 108 -1.79 -1.72 -8.35
C GLY A 108 -1.33 -1.70 -9.81
N CYS A 109 -0.56 -0.69 -10.16
CA CYS A 109 0.11 -0.59 -11.45
C CYS A 109 1.61 -0.78 -11.25
N TRP A 110 2.19 -1.73 -11.95
CA TRP A 110 3.58 -2.11 -11.85
C TRP A 110 4.30 -1.96 -13.18
N PHE A 111 5.62 -1.80 -13.10
CA PHE A 111 6.55 -1.89 -14.21
C PHE A 111 7.64 -2.90 -13.88
N ILE A 112 8.26 -3.45 -14.92
CA ILE A 112 9.59 -4.03 -14.82
C ILE A 112 10.54 -3.02 -15.45
N LEU A 113 11.54 -2.58 -14.69
CA LEU A 113 12.57 -1.65 -15.17
C LEU A 113 13.88 -2.38 -15.43
N ASP A 114 14.62 -1.90 -16.43
CA ASP A 114 16.01 -2.25 -16.64
C ASP A 114 16.89 -1.44 -15.69
N GLN A 115 17.80 -2.10 -14.96
CA GLN A 115 18.65 -1.48 -13.92
C GLN A 115 19.64 -0.45 -14.47
N ASN A 116 20.09 -0.63 -15.71
CA ASN A 116 21.11 0.24 -16.29
C ASN A 116 20.52 1.53 -16.87
N THR A 117 19.31 1.41 -17.44
CA THR A 117 18.66 2.52 -18.15
C THR A 117 17.53 3.17 -17.34
N HIS A 118 17.06 2.52 -16.26
CA HIS A 118 15.89 2.91 -15.48
C HIS A 118 14.61 3.08 -16.34
N ARG A 119 14.54 2.36 -17.47
CA ARG A 119 13.39 2.42 -18.38
C ARG A 119 12.53 1.17 -18.28
N PRO A 120 11.21 1.32 -18.44
CA PRO A 120 10.31 0.17 -18.50
C PRO A 120 10.65 -0.75 -19.69
N VAL A 121 10.65 -2.05 -19.42
CA VAL A 121 10.72 -3.08 -20.45
C VAL A 121 9.32 -3.56 -20.82
N ARG A 122 9.20 -4.18 -22.00
CA ARG A 122 7.92 -4.72 -22.46
C ARG A 122 7.43 -5.86 -21.57
N THR A 123 6.12 -5.94 -21.45
CA THR A 123 5.44 -6.92 -20.58
C THR A 123 5.35 -8.33 -21.16
N ASP A 124 5.90 -8.59 -22.34
CA ASP A 124 5.91 -9.91 -22.99
C ASP A 124 6.46 -10.99 -22.05
N ILE A 125 7.53 -10.67 -21.30
CA ILE A 125 8.13 -11.59 -20.32
C ILE A 125 7.18 -11.96 -19.16
N VAL A 126 6.18 -11.13 -18.87
CA VAL A 126 5.13 -11.39 -17.88
C VAL A 126 4.02 -12.22 -18.50
N ALA A 127 3.61 -11.86 -19.72
CA ALA A 127 2.55 -12.56 -20.45
C ALA A 127 2.87 -14.04 -20.67
N GLU A 128 4.15 -14.40 -20.85
CA GLU A 128 4.61 -15.77 -20.98
C GLU A 128 4.53 -16.61 -19.68
N LYS A 129 4.47 -15.95 -18.53
CA LYS A 129 4.57 -16.59 -17.21
C LYS A 129 3.28 -16.62 -16.43
N PHE A 130 2.43 -15.61 -16.63
CA PHE A 130 1.22 -15.43 -15.84
C PHE A 130 -0.03 -15.53 -16.70
N ASP A 131 -1.04 -16.24 -16.19
CA ASP A 131 -2.39 -16.17 -16.73
C ASP A 131 -3.05 -14.85 -16.30
N ILE A 132 -3.74 -14.20 -17.22
CA ILE A 132 -4.49 -12.97 -16.95
C ILE A 132 -5.90 -13.34 -16.45
N CYS A 133 -6.28 -12.82 -15.31
CA CYS A 133 -7.63 -12.91 -14.77
C CYS A 133 -8.32 -11.56 -14.91
N ASN A 134 -9.28 -11.44 -15.83
CA ASN A 134 -9.97 -10.18 -16.12
C ASN A 134 -10.94 -9.71 -15.00
N GLU A 135 -11.00 -10.44 -13.89
CA GLU A 135 -11.76 -10.00 -12.71
C GLU A 135 -11.15 -8.72 -12.12
N ARG A 136 -12.00 -7.84 -11.62
CA ARG A 136 -11.59 -6.61 -10.93
C ARG A 136 -12.00 -6.67 -9.47
N ALA A 137 -11.08 -6.37 -8.56
CA ALA A 137 -11.40 -6.20 -7.15
C ALA A 137 -12.16 -4.90 -6.89
N MET A 138 -11.82 -3.88 -7.66
CA MET A 138 -12.45 -2.56 -7.70
C MET A 138 -12.77 -2.21 -9.16
N GLY A 139 -13.34 -1.05 -9.42
CA GLY A 139 -13.65 -0.59 -10.77
C GLY A 139 -12.43 -0.50 -11.72
N GLU A 140 -12.63 0.03 -12.92
CA GLU A 140 -11.60 0.12 -13.96
C GLU A 140 -10.30 0.81 -13.50
N HIS A 141 -9.14 0.30 -13.95
CA HIS A 141 -7.82 0.88 -13.67
C HIS A 141 -7.58 2.26 -14.30
N SER A 142 -8.37 2.65 -15.27
CA SER A 142 -8.12 3.80 -16.14
C SER A 142 -8.21 5.18 -15.50
N LYS A 143 -8.57 5.28 -14.21
CA LYS A 143 -8.81 6.57 -13.55
C LYS A 143 -8.11 6.67 -12.19
N PHE A 144 -6.79 6.50 -12.21
CA PHE A 144 -5.99 6.88 -11.05
C PHE A 144 -5.86 8.42 -11.04
N ASN A 145 -6.74 9.08 -10.30
CA ASN A 145 -6.67 10.52 -10.06
C ASN A 145 -6.49 10.79 -8.58
N ILE A 146 -5.52 11.63 -8.26
CA ILE A 146 -5.35 12.25 -6.94
C ILE A 146 -6.04 13.61 -6.98
N GLU A 147 -6.85 13.91 -5.97
CA GLU A 147 -7.54 15.18 -5.82
C GLU A 147 -6.57 16.36 -5.76
N LYS A 148 -7.06 17.56 -6.06
CA LYS A 148 -6.23 18.76 -5.96
C LYS A 148 -6.17 19.27 -4.52
N PRO A 149 -4.99 19.67 -4.03
CA PRO A 149 -4.85 20.28 -2.72
C PRO A 149 -5.56 21.64 -2.69
N VAL A 150 -6.24 21.98 -1.59
CA VAL A 150 -6.93 23.24 -1.38
C VAL A 150 -6.24 24.08 -0.30
N VAL A 151 -6.10 23.55 0.92
CA VAL A 151 -5.49 24.27 2.04
C VAL A 151 -4.41 23.39 2.67
N LYS A 152 -3.20 23.93 2.79
CA LYS A 152 -2.11 23.28 3.52
C LYS A 152 -2.43 23.25 5.03
N ILE A 153 -2.38 22.07 5.64
CA ILE A 153 -2.70 21.82 7.05
C ILE A 153 -1.44 21.66 7.88
N SER A 154 -0.48 20.88 7.37
CA SER A 154 0.73 20.50 8.10
C SER A 154 1.88 20.24 7.16
N SER A 155 3.08 20.16 7.70
CA SER A 155 4.28 19.70 6.98
C SER A 155 5.29 19.09 7.94
N LEU A 156 6.08 18.18 7.42
CA LEU A 156 7.14 17.43 8.11
C LEU A 156 8.33 17.28 7.19
N GLN A 157 9.54 17.33 7.74
CA GLN A 157 10.74 16.84 7.05
C GLN A 157 11.19 15.52 7.67
N HIS A 158 11.60 14.58 6.85
CA HIS A 158 12.10 13.28 7.26
C HIS A 158 13.40 12.96 6.53
N THR A 159 14.45 12.66 7.30
CA THR A 159 15.70 12.17 6.74
C THR A 159 15.66 10.64 6.70
N ILE A 160 15.82 10.09 5.52
CA ILE A 160 15.80 8.65 5.25
C ILE A 160 16.95 7.96 6.01
N ASN A 161 16.60 7.02 6.84
CA ASN A 161 17.53 6.24 7.65
C ASN A 161 17.45 4.74 7.31
N LEU A 162 18.27 3.90 7.96
CA LEU A 162 18.35 2.47 7.65
C LEU A 162 17.03 1.72 7.83
N SER A 163 16.14 2.15 8.73
CA SER A 163 14.84 1.50 8.93
C SER A 163 13.85 1.76 7.79
N ASP A 164 14.14 2.75 6.95
CA ASP A 164 13.34 3.10 5.80
C ASP A 164 13.72 2.31 4.53
N ILE A 165 14.89 1.65 4.54
CA ILE A 165 15.49 1.00 3.37
C ILE A 165 15.04 -0.45 3.29
N ASP A 166 14.70 -0.90 2.09
CA ASP A 166 14.41 -2.29 1.79
C ASP A 166 15.66 -3.06 1.30
N PHE A 167 15.49 -4.35 1.01
CA PHE A 167 16.57 -5.21 0.55
C PHE A 167 17.14 -4.83 -0.84
N ASN A 168 16.44 -3.98 -1.63
CA ASN A 168 16.92 -3.45 -2.90
C ASN A 168 17.76 -2.17 -2.73
N SER A 169 18.05 -1.75 -1.49
CA SER A 169 18.73 -0.49 -1.16
C SER A 169 17.95 0.78 -1.53
N HIS A 170 16.63 0.66 -1.76
CA HIS A 170 15.73 1.77 -1.99
C HIS A 170 14.85 2.01 -0.77
N VAL A 171 14.24 3.17 -0.70
CA VAL A 171 13.25 3.46 0.35
C VAL A 171 12.03 2.56 0.16
N ASN A 172 11.69 1.83 1.21
CA ASN A 172 10.50 1.00 1.24
C ASN A 172 9.24 1.85 1.02
N ASN A 173 8.35 1.42 0.16
CA ASN A 173 7.08 2.11 -0.11
C ASN A 173 6.28 2.45 1.16
N LYS A 174 6.35 1.59 2.19
CA LYS A 174 5.74 1.81 3.50
C LYS A 174 6.27 3.07 4.19
N SER A 175 7.55 3.42 4.01
CA SER A 175 8.16 4.58 4.67
C SER A 175 7.53 5.89 4.21
N TYR A 176 7.23 6.05 2.93
CA TYR A 176 6.51 7.24 2.43
C TYR A 176 5.14 7.39 3.08
N ILE A 177 4.42 6.27 3.26
CA ILE A 177 3.10 6.28 3.88
C ILE A 177 3.20 6.63 5.37
N THR A 178 4.21 6.07 6.06
CA THR A 178 4.47 6.39 7.48
C THR A 178 4.78 7.88 7.67
N VAL A 179 5.57 8.48 6.77
CA VAL A 179 5.86 9.92 6.78
C VAL A 179 4.58 10.74 6.54
N ALA A 180 3.73 10.31 5.61
CA ALA A 180 2.43 10.96 5.37
C ALA A 180 1.51 10.88 6.60
N GLU A 181 1.39 9.70 7.23
CA GLU A 181 0.60 9.54 8.47
C GLU A 181 1.13 10.38 9.63
N ALA A 182 2.44 10.58 9.72
CA ALA A 182 3.05 11.40 10.77
C ALA A 182 2.68 12.89 10.67
N THR A 183 2.19 13.35 9.51
CA THR A 183 1.66 14.73 9.35
C THR A 183 0.24 14.87 9.88
N MET A 184 -0.49 13.78 10.15
CA MET A 184 -1.85 13.80 10.67
C MET A 184 -1.84 13.85 12.20
N ALA A 185 -2.66 14.73 12.77
CA ALA A 185 -2.76 14.88 14.23
C ALA A 185 -3.22 13.56 14.90
N GLU A 186 -2.59 13.22 16.04
CA GLU A 186 -2.94 12.00 16.79
C GLU A 186 -4.42 11.94 17.19
N ASP A 187 -4.97 13.09 17.65
CA ASP A 187 -6.39 13.16 18.04
C ASP A 187 -7.34 12.97 16.86
N PHE A 188 -6.90 13.32 15.64
CA PHE A 188 -7.64 13.02 14.42
C PHE A 188 -7.64 11.52 14.15
N LYS A 189 -6.48 10.87 14.18
CA LYS A 189 -6.32 9.42 13.95
C LYS A 189 -7.07 8.57 15.00
N LYS A 190 -7.14 9.04 16.25
CA LYS A 190 -7.95 8.36 17.29
C LYS A 190 -9.45 8.36 16.99
N LYS A 191 -9.96 9.43 16.40
CA LYS A 191 -11.39 9.63 16.11
C LYS A 191 -11.82 9.12 14.74
N ASN A 192 -10.86 8.92 13.83
CA ASN A 192 -11.12 8.55 12.45
C ASN A 192 -10.38 7.28 12.08
N MET A 193 -10.89 6.60 11.07
CA MET A 193 -10.33 5.40 10.48
C MET A 193 -10.04 5.66 9.01
N LEU A 194 -8.89 5.18 8.51
CA LEU A 194 -8.56 5.26 7.10
C LEU A 194 -9.51 4.35 6.30
N ARG A 195 -10.19 4.92 5.30
CA ARG A 195 -11.12 4.23 4.41
C ARG A 195 -10.52 3.90 3.06
N SER A 196 -9.71 4.81 2.54
CA SER A 196 -9.00 4.53 1.31
C SER A 196 -7.66 5.24 1.27
N ILE A 197 -6.75 4.65 0.51
CA ILE A 197 -5.46 5.24 0.18
C ILE A 197 -5.19 5.07 -1.31
N ARG A 198 -4.75 6.15 -1.95
CA ARG A 198 -4.24 6.16 -3.33
C ARG A 198 -2.84 6.71 -3.33
N ILE A 199 -1.92 6.01 -3.97
CA ILE A 199 -0.51 6.37 -3.96
C ILE A 199 0.01 6.41 -5.39
N SER A 200 0.71 7.49 -5.74
CA SER A 200 1.49 7.62 -6.97
C SER A 200 2.96 7.79 -6.61
N PHE A 201 3.75 6.75 -6.86
CA PHE A 201 5.20 6.79 -6.71
C PHE A 201 5.83 7.37 -7.98
N LYS A 202 6.69 8.39 -7.83
CA LYS A 202 7.22 9.14 -8.98
C LYS A 202 8.73 9.05 -9.11
N ARG A 203 9.44 8.99 -7.98
CA ARG A 203 10.90 8.94 -7.94
C ARG A 203 11.38 8.13 -6.76
N GLU A 204 12.49 7.46 -6.92
CA GLU A 204 13.20 6.78 -5.85
C GLU A 204 13.94 7.79 -4.97
N THR A 205 14.08 7.45 -3.69
CA THR A 205 14.95 8.15 -2.73
C THR A 205 15.83 7.13 -2.04
N PHE A 206 16.92 7.61 -1.45
CA PHE A 206 18.00 6.78 -0.94
C PHE A 206 18.37 7.16 0.50
N LEU A 207 19.16 6.31 1.14
CA LEU A 207 19.69 6.56 2.49
C LEU A 207 20.37 7.93 2.56
N GLY A 208 20.00 8.72 3.57
CA GLY A 208 20.52 10.07 3.82
C GLY A 208 19.80 11.19 3.07
N ASP A 209 18.90 10.87 2.15
CA ASP A 209 18.05 11.88 1.53
C ASP A 209 17.10 12.49 2.56
N THR A 210 16.78 13.78 2.40
CA THR A 210 15.75 14.44 3.19
C THR A 210 14.55 14.73 2.28
N ILE A 211 13.37 14.23 2.69
CA ILE A 211 12.10 14.45 2.02
C ILE A 211 11.23 15.38 2.87
N ALA A 212 10.54 16.31 2.21
CA ALA A 212 9.52 17.14 2.83
C ALA A 212 8.14 16.55 2.47
N CYS A 213 7.27 16.36 3.46
CA CYS A 213 5.88 15.99 3.27
C CYS A 213 4.99 17.18 3.63
N ALA A 214 4.16 17.62 2.70
CA ALA A 214 3.15 18.64 2.92
C ALA A 214 1.76 18.03 2.81
N THR A 215 0.94 18.15 3.85
CA THR A 215 -0.43 17.66 3.87
C THR A 215 -1.41 18.80 3.68
N SER A 216 -2.37 18.60 2.79
CA SER A 216 -3.41 19.57 2.46
C SER A 216 -4.78 18.90 2.45
N SER A 217 -5.84 19.65 2.81
CA SER A 217 -7.21 19.24 2.55
C SER A 217 -7.54 19.29 1.07
N THR A 218 -8.63 18.64 0.68
CA THR A 218 -9.20 18.71 -0.67
C THR A 218 -10.59 19.34 -0.62
N ALA A 219 -11.25 19.44 -1.77
CA ALA A 219 -12.65 19.84 -1.84
C ALA A 219 -13.63 18.73 -1.35
N VAL A 220 -13.13 17.50 -1.20
CA VAL A 220 -13.88 16.34 -0.69
C VAL A 220 -13.64 16.25 0.82
N GLU A 221 -14.75 16.17 1.58
CA GLU A 221 -14.69 16.07 3.05
C GLU A 221 -13.84 14.87 3.48
N ASP A 222 -13.13 15.02 4.60
CA ASP A 222 -12.25 14.00 5.20
C ASP A 222 -11.23 13.37 4.22
N THR A 223 -10.90 14.09 3.15
CA THR A 223 -9.92 13.66 2.14
C THR A 223 -8.72 14.60 2.13
N TYR A 224 -7.52 14.02 2.22
CA TYR A 224 -6.26 14.75 2.34
C TYR A 224 -5.27 14.29 1.28
N ILE A 225 -4.45 15.24 0.80
CA ILE A 225 -3.30 14.97 -0.07
C ILE A 225 -2.02 15.18 0.72
N HIS A 226 -1.15 14.19 0.65
CA HIS A 226 0.21 14.25 1.18
C HIS A 226 1.17 14.29 -0.01
N HIS A 227 1.78 15.45 -0.21
CA HIS A 227 2.77 15.66 -1.26
C HIS A 227 4.17 15.50 -0.66
N LEU A 228 4.89 14.47 -1.09
CA LEU A 228 6.27 14.21 -0.68
C LEU A 228 7.22 14.65 -1.79
N ALA A 229 8.19 15.48 -1.44
CA ALA A 229 9.18 16.02 -2.38
C ALA A 229 10.59 15.98 -1.79
N LYS A 230 11.58 15.83 -2.66
CA LYS A 230 13.00 16.05 -2.39
C LYS A 230 13.49 17.16 -3.32
N ASP A 231 14.12 18.19 -2.76
CA ASP A 231 14.63 19.34 -3.54
C ASP A 231 13.58 19.88 -4.53
N ASP A 232 12.37 20.13 -4.07
CA ASP A 232 11.17 20.56 -4.82
C ASP A 232 10.70 19.59 -5.92
N ALA A 233 11.36 18.45 -6.09
CA ALA A 233 10.93 17.43 -7.04
C ALA A 233 10.01 16.42 -6.38
N ALA A 234 8.81 16.22 -6.95
CA ALA A 234 7.84 15.26 -6.44
C ALA A 234 8.42 13.83 -6.40
N VAL A 235 8.36 13.21 -5.23
CA VAL A 235 8.77 11.83 -4.97
C VAL A 235 7.56 10.91 -4.93
N CYS A 236 6.53 11.30 -4.18
CA CYS A 236 5.33 10.52 -4.00
C CYS A 236 4.15 11.43 -3.70
N ASP A 237 2.99 11.15 -4.27
CA ASP A 237 1.72 11.75 -3.86
C ASP A 237 0.83 10.68 -3.26
N ILE A 238 0.25 10.97 -2.11
CA ILE A 238 -0.64 10.06 -1.39
C ILE A 238 -1.94 10.80 -1.11
N GLN A 239 -3.06 10.19 -1.50
CA GLN A 239 -4.38 10.63 -1.07
C GLN A 239 -4.91 9.68 -0.01
N THR A 240 -5.42 10.22 1.09
CA THR A 240 -6.09 9.44 2.14
C THR A 240 -7.51 9.96 2.33
N THR A 241 -8.47 9.04 2.45
CA THR A 241 -9.86 9.36 2.82
C THR A 241 -10.17 8.67 4.14
N TRP A 242 -10.77 9.42 5.05
CA TRP A 242 -11.02 8.98 6.42
C TRP A 242 -12.51 8.98 6.73
N GLU A 243 -12.90 8.26 7.74
CA GLU A 243 -14.27 8.20 8.26
C GLU A 243 -14.24 8.16 9.77
N LYS A 244 -15.22 8.78 10.42
CA LYS A 244 -15.34 8.73 11.88
C LYS A 244 -15.50 7.29 12.36
N ARG A 245 -14.72 6.90 13.38
CA ARG A 245 -14.88 5.60 14.02
C ARG A 245 -16.27 5.47 14.63
N GLY A 246 -16.92 4.33 14.43
CA GLY A 246 -18.16 3.99 15.12
C GLY A 246 -17.95 3.86 16.63
N LYS A 247 -19.02 3.97 17.42
CA LYS A 247 -18.95 3.83 18.90
C LYS A 247 -18.40 2.48 19.35
N GLU A 248 -18.59 1.42 18.59
CA GLU A 248 -18.07 0.07 18.87
C GLU A 248 -16.60 -0.11 18.49
N GLU A 249 -16.05 0.78 17.67
CA GLU A 249 -14.65 0.77 17.25
C GLU A 249 -13.75 1.65 18.14
N SER A 250 -14.36 2.49 18.95
CA SER A 250 -13.69 3.33 19.94
C SER A 250 -13.54 2.57 21.25
N ILE A 251 -12.35 2.05 21.52
CA ILE A 251 -11.94 1.41 22.77
C ILE A 251 -12.49 -0.03 22.90
N LEU A 252 -11.63 -1.00 22.73
CA LEU A 252 -11.84 -2.31 23.32
C LEU A 252 -11.98 -2.14 24.83
N ASP A 253 -13.21 -2.30 25.31
CA ASP A 253 -13.47 -2.49 26.74
C ASP A 253 -12.66 -3.73 27.18
N TRP A 254 -11.67 -3.53 28.02
CA TRP A 254 -10.82 -4.59 28.56
C TRP A 254 -11.63 -5.67 29.28
N SER A 255 -12.92 -5.39 29.58
CA SER A 255 -13.86 -6.32 30.22
C SER A 255 -14.23 -7.52 29.34
N ILE A 256 -13.97 -7.49 28.03
CA ILE A 256 -14.30 -8.62 27.10
C ILE A 256 -13.21 -9.71 27.12
N ARG A 257 -12.05 -9.49 27.74
CA ARG A 257 -10.94 -10.45 27.76
C ARG A 257 -11.13 -11.66 28.68
N ASP A 258 -12.06 -11.60 29.62
CA ASP A 258 -12.27 -12.66 30.61
C ASP A 258 -13.22 -13.77 30.13
N SER A 259 -13.69 -13.76 28.89
CA SER A 259 -14.68 -14.70 28.38
C SER A 259 -14.22 -15.68 27.31
N ASN A 260 -12.90 -15.83 27.10
CA ASN A 260 -12.38 -16.92 26.25
C ASN A 260 -11.47 -17.85 27.06
N PRO A 261 -11.80 -19.16 27.10
CA PRO A 261 -11.05 -20.17 27.83
C PRO A 261 -9.66 -20.45 27.24
#